data_5e375c90a126bb3673f54f35b8b000e9
#
_entry.id   5e375c90a126bb3673f54f35b8b000e9
#
_cell.length_a   1.000
_cell.length_b   1.000
_cell.length_c   1.000
_cell.angle_alpha   90.00
_cell.angle_beta   90.00
_cell.angle_gamma   90.00
#
_symmetry.space_group_name_H-M   'P 1'
#
loop_
_entity.id
_entity.type
_entity.pdbx_description
1 polymer ?
#
loop_
_entity_poly.entity_id
_entity_poly.type
_entity_poly.pdbx_seq_one_letter_code
_entity_poly.pdbx_strand_id
1 'polypeptide(L)'
;MGKLLFTNNQDWENILRGIYSKNELNKNYSSNGLTCYAKRYVDSENCYFDNDGVVAIIGTWAYLNDDNPFNLNVIYQDLKSEDKGVDYVRKHLIGSYALAYIQDNKLRIFVDECHTYALYYYIGREGVVVTNTYYHVEKVSKQEFDE
;
A
#
# COMPACT_ATOMS: atom_id res chain seq x y z
N MET A 1 11.84 7.09 5.35
CA MET A 1 11.17 5.96 4.68
C MET A 1 9.68 6.02 4.94
N GLY A 2 8.87 5.91 3.88
CA GLY A 2 7.43 5.84 4.03
C GLY A 2 7.01 4.56 4.76
N LYS A 3 5.81 4.54 5.34
CA LYS A 3 5.21 3.37 5.97
C LYS A 3 3.94 3.01 5.23
N LEU A 4 3.74 1.73 5.00
CA LEU A 4 2.61 1.18 4.30
C LEU A 4 2.03 0.02 5.11
N LEU A 5 0.72 0.04 5.32
CA LEU A 5 -0.01 -1.01 6.00
C LEU A 5 -1.38 -1.18 5.36
N PHE A 6 -1.69 -2.41 4.96
CA PHE A 6 -3.02 -2.84 4.55
C PHE A 6 -3.47 -4.00 5.42
N THR A 7 -4.73 -3.97 5.82
CA THR A 7 -5.37 -5.11 6.50
C THR A 7 -6.88 -5.10 6.26
N ASN A 8 -7.48 -6.28 6.24
CA ASN A 8 -8.93 -6.47 6.21
C ASN A 8 -9.49 -6.99 7.55
N ASN A 9 -8.64 -7.06 8.58
CA ASN A 9 -9.04 -7.51 9.92
C ASN A 9 -9.00 -6.34 10.90
N GLN A 10 -10.14 -6.03 11.52
CA GLN A 10 -10.29 -4.90 12.42
C GLN A 10 -9.49 -5.08 13.73
N ASP A 11 -9.37 -6.29 14.23
CA ASP A 11 -8.64 -6.56 15.47
C ASP A 11 -7.13 -6.39 15.21
N TRP A 12 -6.63 -6.89 14.10
CA TRP A 12 -5.26 -6.64 13.67
C TRP A 12 -4.99 -5.15 13.42
N GLU A 13 -5.95 -4.44 12.82
CA GLU A 13 -5.86 -2.98 12.68
C GLU A 13 -5.64 -2.30 14.02
N ASN A 14 -6.43 -2.65 15.02
CA ASN A 14 -6.34 -2.04 16.36
C ASN A 14 -4.99 -2.32 17.03
N ILE A 15 -4.49 -3.54 16.90
CA ILE A 15 -3.19 -3.93 17.45
C ILE A 15 -2.05 -3.19 16.76
N LEU A 16 -2.07 -3.16 15.43
CA LEU A 16 -1.03 -2.54 14.62
C LEU A 16 -1.02 -1.02 14.79
N ARG A 17 -2.17 -0.41 14.95
CA ARG A 17 -2.27 1.02 15.29
C ARG A 17 -1.63 1.35 16.65
N GLY A 18 -1.75 0.46 17.63
CA GLY A 18 -1.14 0.64 18.94
C GLY A 18 0.39 0.65 18.92
N ILE A 19 1.00 0.13 17.87
CA ILE A 19 2.47 0.12 17.69
C ILE A 19 2.99 1.49 17.22
N TYR A 20 2.15 2.27 16.58
CA TYR A 20 2.52 3.58 16.06
C TYR A 20 2.14 4.69 17.04
N SER A 21 2.98 5.70 17.18
CA SER A 21 2.57 6.92 17.85
C SER A 21 1.37 7.55 17.12
N LYS A 22 0.51 8.27 17.84
CA LYS A 22 -0.75 8.84 17.34
C LYS A 22 -0.63 9.65 16.03
N ASN A 23 0.58 10.05 15.66
CA ASN A 23 0.86 10.88 14.49
C ASN A 23 1.63 10.15 13.38
N GLU A 24 1.92 8.85 13.52
CA GLU A 24 2.78 8.14 12.55
C GLU A 24 2.03 7.47 11.40
N LEU A 25 0.76 7.14 11.58
CA LEU A 25 -0.08 6.58 10.54
C LEU A 25 -1.44 7.29 10.50
N ASN A 26 -1.76 7.87 9.36
CA ASN A 26 -3.09 8.35 9.07
C ASN A 26 -3.85 7.30 8.27
N LYS A 27 -5.11 7.03 8.65
CA LYS A 27 -6.01 6.20 7.86
C LYS A 27 -6.36 6.95 6.60
N ASN A 28 -5.89 6.45 5.46
CA ASN A 28 -6.08 7.11 4.18
C ASN A 28 -7.31 6.57 3.44
N TYR A 29 -7.62 5.29 3.65
CA TYR A 29 -8.69 4.63 2.93
C TYR A 29 -9.28 3.48 3.76
N SER A 30 -10.60 3.33 3.69
CA SER A 30 -11.30 2.15 4.22
C SER A 30 -12.53 1.88 3.39
N SER A 31 -12.63 0.71 2.80
CA SER A 31 -13.79 0.25 2.06
C SER A 31 -13.89 -1.28 2.12
N ASN A 32 -15.10 -1.79 2.27
CA ASN A 32 -15.40 -3.23 2.27
C ASN A 32 -14.53 -4.07 3.22
N GLY A 33 -14.24 -3.52 4.40
CA GLY A 33 -13.40 -4.16 5.41
C GLY A 33 -11.90 -4.03 5.18
N LEU A 34 -11.46 -3.53 4.02
CA LEU A 34 -10.04 -3.30 3.74
C LEU A 34 -9.63 -1.89 4.15
N THR A 35 -8.61 -1.78 4.95
CA THR A 35 -8.06 -0.51 5.43
C THR A 35 -6.64 -0.32 4.94
N CYS A 36 -6.35 0.88 4.46
CA CYS A 36 -5.02 1.32 4.04
C CYS A 36 -4.52 2.46 4.94
N TYR A 37 -3.30 2.32 5.40
CA TYR A 37 -2.53 3.36 6.08
C TYR A 37 -1.25 3.61 5.29
N ALA A 38 -1.03 4.85 4.89
CA ALA A 38 0.22 5.28 4.29
C ALA A 38 0.75 6.52 4.99
N LYS A 39 2.00 6.50 5.43
CA LYS A 39 2.64 7.68 6.01
C LYS A 39 3.18 8.56 4.90
N ARG A 40 2.82 9.83 4.94
CA ARG A 40 3.39 10.88 4.11
C ARG A 40 4.85 11.12 4.47
N TYR A 41 5.70 11.21 3.49
CA TYR A 41 7.03 11.81 3.60
C TYR A 41 7.00 13.19 2.99
N VAL A 42 7.52 14.17 3.72
CA VAL A 42 7.75 15.58 3.34
C VAL A 42 7.28 15.94 1.92
N ASP A 43 6.14 16.62 1.82
CA ASP A 43 5.57 17.26 0.62
C ASP A 43 5.19 16.38 -0.59
N SER A 44 5.36 15.06 -0.54
CA SER A 44 4.88 14.17 -1.59
C SER A 44 3.62 13.42 -1.17
N GLU A 45 2.62 13.41 -2.02
CA GLU A 45 1.48 12.53 -1.87
C GLU A 45 1.92 11.10 -2.17
N ASN A 46 1.71 10.19 -1.22
CA ASN A 46 2.00 8.78 -1.38
C ASN A 46 0.76 7.91 -1.36
N CYS A 47 -0.42 8.51 -1.39
CA CYS A 47 -1.70 7.84 -1.43
C CYS A 47 -2.70 8.68 -2.21
N TYR A 48 -3.40 8.06 -3.16
CA TYR A 48 -4.55 8.60 -3.85
C TYR A 48 -5.71 7.61 -3.78
N PHE A 49 -6.93 8.09 -3.57
CA PHE A 49 -8.11 7.25 -3.47
C PHE A 49 -9.35 7.93 -4.04
N ASP A 50 -10.29 7.12 -4.47
CA ASP A 50 -11.65 7.50 -4.82
C ASP A 50 -12.67 6.51 -4.22
N ASN A 51 -13.90 6.49 -4.71
CA ASN A 51 -14.93 5.58 -4.22
C ASN A 51 -14.67 4.12 -4.62
N ASP A 52 -13.87 3.86 -5.63
CA ASP A 52 -13.64 2.53 -6.21
C ASP A 52 -12.40 1.85 -5.68
N GLY A 53 -11.43 2.62 -5.16
CA GLY A 53 -10.19 2.03 -4.69
C GLY A 53 -9.15 3.03 -4.20
N VAL A 54 -7.94 2.53 -4.07
CA VAL A 54 -6.78 3.29 -3.59
C VAL A 54 -5.50 2.81 -4.24
N VAL A 55 -4.58 3.73 -4.51
CA VAL A 55 -3.18 3.45 -4.78
C VAL A 55 -2.33 4.10 -3.70
N ALA A 56 -1.35 3.36 -3.19
CA ALA A 56 -0.37 3.87 -2.25
C ALA A 56 1.03 3.43 -2.68
N ILE A 57 1.98 4.34 -2.59
CA ILE A 57 3.37 4.12 -3.01
C ILE A 57 4.32 4.64 -1.94
N ILE A 58 5.38 3.90 -1.71
CA ILE A 58 6.50 4.30 -0.84
C ILE A 58 7.79 4.24 -1.63
N GLY A 59 8.75 5.06 -1.26
CA GLY A 59 10.06 5.11 -1.91
C GLY A 59 10.31 6.39 -2.68
N THR A 60 11.31 6.35 -3.54
CA THR A 60 11.68 7.42 -4.47
C THR A 60 11.33 6.99 -5.87
N TRP A 61 10.39 7.67 -6.50
CA TRP A 61 9.83 7.25 -7.77
C TRP A 61 9.52 8.44 -8.68
N ALA A 62 9.39 8.17 -9.97
CA ALA A 62 8.84 9.09 -10.95
C ALA A 62 8.05 8.31 -12.01
N TYR A 63 6.94 8.87 -12.46
CA TYR A 63 6.10 8.28 -13.49
C TYR A 63 6.28 9.03 -14.82
N LEU A 64 6.77 8.32 -15.83
CA LEU A 64 7.20 8.92 -17.12
C LEU A 64 6.07 9.17 -18.10
N ASN A 65 4.83 8.96 -17.70
CA ASN A 65 3.65 9.12 -18.57
C ASN A 65 2.86 10.40 -18.30
N ASP A 66 3.41 11.33 -17.57
CA ASP A 66 2.77 12.63 -17.24
C ASP A 66 3.82 13.74 -17.18
N ASP A 67 3.42 14.96 -17.48
CA ASP A 67 4.24 16.16 -17.32
C ASP A 67 4.60 16.40 -15.84
N ASN A 68 3.72 15.98 -14.92
CA ASN A 68 4.03 15.89 -13.49
C ASN A 68 4.40 14.45 -13.12
N PRO A 69 5.71 14.14 -12.95
CA PRO A 69 6.17 12.78 -12.71
C PRO A 69 5.77 12.21 -11.34
N PHE A 70 5.14 12.99 -10.47
CA PHE A 70 4.71 12.58 -9.12
C PHE A 70 3.19 12.55 -8.96
N ASN A 71 2.46 12.41 -10.06
CA ASN A 71 1.00 12.43 -10.07
C ASN A 71 0.39 11.04 -9.84
N LEU A 72 0.03 10.73 -8.60
CA LEU A 72 -0.58 9.45 -8.24
C LEU A 72 -1.97 9.24 -8.85
N ASN A 73 -2.72 10.31 -9.12
CA ASN A 73 -4.01 10.19 -9.78
C ASN A 73 -3.85 9.59 -11.19
N VAL A 74 -2.86 10.05 -11.96
CA VAL A 74 -2.58 9.49 -13.30
C VAL A 74 -2.18 8.02 -13.21
N ILE A 75 -1.31 7.65 -12.26
CA ILE A 75 -0.96 6.24 -12.01
C ILE A 75 -2.22 5.41 -11.69
N TYR A 76 -3.10 5.93 -10.84
CA TYR A 76 -4.33 5.24 -10.46
C TYR A 76 -5.27 5.05 -11.66
N GLN A 77 -5.46 6.08 -12.49
CA GLN A 77 -6.29 5.98 -13.69
C GLN A 77 -5.69 5.00 -14.73
N ASP A 78 -4.37 5.01 -14.90
CA ASP A 78 -3.70 4.09 -15.81
C ASP A 78 -3.77 2.63 -15.31
N LEU A 79 -3.71 2.39 -13.98
CA LEU A 79 -3.94 1.07 -13.39
C LEU A 79 -5.36 0.54 -13.63
N LYS A 80 -6.36 1.42 -13.64
CA LYS A 80 -7.78 1.08 -13.88
C LYS A 80 -8.10 0.87 -15.37
N SER A 81 -7.29 1.41 -16.25
CA SER A 81 -7.54 1.38 -17.69
C SER A 81 -7.41 -0.03 -18.26
N GLU A 82 -8.38 -0.45 -19.07
CA GLU A 82 -8.33 -1.72 -19.79
C GLU A 82 -7.18 -1.78 -20.80
N ASP A 83 -6.82 -0.64 -21.40
CA ASP A 83 -5.76 -0.55 -22.41
C ASP A 83 -4.35 -0.51 -21.80
N LYS A 84 -4.21 -0.05 -20.56
CA LYS A 84 -2.92 0.15 -19.91
C LYS A 84 -2.67 -0.89 -18.82
N GLY A 85 -3.30 -0.75 -17.68
CA GLY A 85 -3.17 -1.70 -16.57
C GLY A 85 -1.79 -1.73 -15.90
N VAL A 86 -1.57 -2.78 -15.11
CA VAL A 86 -0.36 -2.93 -14.27
C VAL A 86 0.93 -2.98 -15.08
N ASP A 87 0.95 -3.70 -16.20
CA ASP A 87 2.17 -3.86 -17.01
C ASP A 87 2.62 -2.54 -17.64
N TYR A 88 1.65 -1.74 -18.06
CA TYR A 88 1.93 -0.41 -18.58
C TYR A 88 2.52 0.50 -17.49
N VAL A 89 1.89 0.53 -16.33
CA VAL A 89 2.35 1.35 -15.19
C VAL A 89 3.77 0.93 -14.78
N ARG A 90 4.05 -0.36 -14.66
CA ARG A 90 5.38 -0.87 -14.31
C ARG A 90 6.48 -0.45 -15.28
N LYS A 91 6.17 -0.37 -16.57
CA LYS A 91 7.13 0.08 -17.60
C LYS A 91 7.46 1.57 -17.53
N HIS A 92 6.53 2.38 -17.03
CA HIS A 92 6.68 3.83 -16.99
C HIS A 92 7.01 4.36 -15.57
N LEU A 93 6.89 3.53 -14.56
CA LEU A 93 7.24 3.89 -13.18
C LEU A 93 8.69 3.50 -12.90
N ILE A 94 9.52 4.50 -12.64
CA ILE A 94 10.95 4.34 -12.38
C ILE A 94 11.31 4.72 -10.95
N GLY A 95 12.42 4.17 -10.46
CA GLY A 95 12.98 4.46 -9.14
C GLY A 95 12.99 3.23 -8.23
N SER A 96 13.13 3.50 -6.92
CA SER A 96 13.13 2.49 -5.87
C SER A 96 11.82 2.61 -5.09
N TYR A 97 10.87 1.72 -5.31
CA TYR A 97 9.52 1.84 -4.77
C TYR A 97 8.86 0.51 -4.42
N ALA A 98 7.84 0.59 -3.59
CA ALA A 98 6.81 -0.42 -3.46
C ALA A 98 5.44 0.25 -3.63
N LEU A 99 4.58 -0.33 -4.46
CA LEU A 99 3.25 0.16 -4.77
C LEU A 99 2.21 -0.90 -4.41
N ALA A 100 1.18 -0.47 -3.73
CA ALA A 100 -0.01 -1.26 -3.47
C ALA A 100 -1.25 -0.57 -4.06
N TYR A 101 -2.11 -1.34 -4.66
CA TYR A 101 -3.29 -0.88 -5.37
C TYR A 101 -4.48 -1.77 -5.05
N ILE A 102 -5.60 -1.15 -4.68
CA ILE A 102 -6.85 -1.82 -4.39
C ILE A 102 -7.90 -1.33 -5.36
N GLN A 103 -8.54 -2.27 -6.04
CA GLN A 103 -9.73 -2.06 -6.84
C GLN A 103 -10.59 -3.33 -6.80
N ASP A 104 -11.91 -3.18 -6.76
CA ASP A 104 -12.87 -4.29 -6.72
C ASP A 104 -12.56 -5.31 -5.62
N ASN A 105 -12.18 -4.84 -4.44
CA ASN A 105 -11.73 -5.65 -3.28
C ASN A 105 -10.52 -6.55 -3.56
N LYS A 106 -9.77 -6.26 -4.61
CA LYS A 106 -8.53 -6.97 -4.93
C LYS A 106 -7.33 -6.09 -4.64
N LEU A 107 -6.49 -6.56 -3.73
CA LEU A 107 -5.19 -5.96 -3.46
C LEU A 107 -4.15 -6.52 -4.43
N ARG A 108 -3.49 -5.63 -5.14
CA ARG A 108 -2.34 -5.95 -5.99
C ARG A 108 -1.13 -5.18 -5.49
N ILE A 109 0.01 -5.83 -5.49
CA ILE A 109 1.25 -5.26 -4.98
C ILE A 109 2.35 -5.54 -5.98
N PHE A 110 3.17 -4.54 -6.26
CA PHE A 110 4.39 -4.72 -7.01
C PHE A 110 5.50 -3.78 -6.51
N VAL A 111 6.72 -4.19 -6.72
CA VAL A 111 7.92 -3.48 -6.31
C VAL A 111 8.77 -3.19 -7.54
N ASP A 112 9.76 -2.30 -7.38
CA ASP A 112 10.74 -2.02 -8.42
C ASP A 112 11.54 -3.29 -8.81
N GLU A 113 12.16 -3.28 -9.98
CA GLU A 113 12.89 -4.43 -10.51
C GLU A 113 14.05 -4.90 -9.63
N CYS A 114 14.63 -3.99 -8.87
CA CYS A 114 15.74 -4.29 -7.95
C CYS A 114 15.25 -4.77 -6.58
N HIS A 115 13.94 -4.82 -6.33
CA HIS A 115 13.34 -5.21 -5.05
C HIS A 115 13.91 -4.41 -3.86
N THR A 116 14.12 -3.11 -4.07
CA THR A 116 14.77 -2.22 -3.09
C THR A 116 13.95 -2.08 -1.81
N TYR A 117 12.62 -2.15 -1.93
CA TYR A 117 11.71 -2.12 -0.79
C TYR A 117 11.10 -3.49 -0.54
N ALA A 118 11.37 -4.05 0.62
CA ALA A 118 10.71 -5.27 1.07
C ALA A 118 9.26 -4.97 1.49
N LEU A 119 8.32 -5.75 0.98
CA LEU A 119 6.98 -5.87 1.50
C LEU A 119 6.79 -7.24 2.12
N TYR A 120 6.23 -7.26 3.30
CA TYR A 120 5.92 -8.45 4.07
C TYR A 120 4.41 -8.65 4.09
N TYR A 121 3.96 -9.88 4.05
CA TYR A 121 2.55 -10.20 4.15
C TYR A 121 2.30 -11.44 5.00
N TYR A 122 1.12 -11.49 5.56
CA TYR A 122 0.60 -12.66 6.24
C TYR A 122 -0.85 -12.88 5.82
N ILE A 123 -1.18 -14.12 5.49
CA ILE A 123 -2.53 -14.56 5.15
C ILE A 123 -2.89 -15.63 6.17
N GLY A 124 -3.73 -15.28 7.12
CA GLY A 124 -4.23 -16.15 8.17
C GLY A 124 -5.70 -16.51 7.95
N ARG A 125 -6.27 -17.22 8.91
CA ARG A 125 -7.71 -17.59 8.88
C ARG A 125 -8.59 -16.35 9.00
N GLU A 126 -8.16 -15.38 9.79
CA GLU A 126 -8.92 -14.18 10.15
C GLU A 126 -8.75 -13.03 9.16
N GLY A 127 -7.77 -13.10 8.25
CA GLY A 127 -7.57 -12.04 7.30
C GLY A 127 -6.19 -11.97 6.66
N VAL A 128 -5.89 -10.78 6.11
CA VAL A 128 -4.61 -10.46 5.48
C VAL A 128 -4.02 -9.19 6.08
N VAL A 129 -2.70 -9.17 6.21
CA VAL A 129 -1.92 -7.96 6.45
C VAL A 129 -0.79 -7.86 5.43
N VAL A 130 -0.58 -6.66 4.91
CA VAL A 130 0.54 -6.32 4.04
C VAL A 130 1.19 -5.05 4.55
N THR A 131 2.49 -5.06 4.69
CA THR A 131 3.23 -3.95 5.30
C THR A 131 4.70 -3.95 4.85
N ASN A 132 5.35 -2.81 4.96
CA ASN A 132 6.80 -2.72 4.80
C ASN A 132 7.57 -2.85 6.14
N THR A 133 6.91 -3.32 7.18
CA THR A 133 7.50 -3.50 8.51
C THR A 133 7.30 -4.94 8.99
N TYR A 134 8.35 -5.74 8.98
CA TYR A 134 8.31 -7.17 9.35
C TYR A 134 7.66 -7.43 10.71
N TYR A 135 7.93 -6.58 11.69
CA TYR A 135 7.37 -6.71 13.04
C TYR A 135 5.84 -6.76 13.08
N HIS A 136 5.15 -6.10 12.14
CA HIS A 136 3.69 -6.18 12.04
C HIS A 136 3.22 -7.59 11.68
N VAL A 137 3.88 -8.22 10.73
CA VAL A 137 3.56 -9.60 10.34
C VAL A 137 3.80 -10.57 11.48
N GLU A 138 4.94 -10.44 12.16
CA GLU A 138 5.25 -11.25 13.33
C GLU A 138 4.20 -11.09 14.44
N LYS A 139 3.76 -9.86 14.69
CA LYS A 139 2.79 -9.56 15.75
C LYS A 139 1.44 -10.23 15.50
N VAL A 140 0.90 -10.15 14.28
CA VAL A 140 -0.40 -10.73 13.96
C VAL A 140 -0.33 -12.25 13.81
N SER A 141 0.75 -12.80 13.26
CA SER A 141 0.90 -14.26 13.13
C SER A 141 0.97 -14.96 14.49
N LYS A 142 1.68 -14.38 15.45
CA LYS A 142 1.74 -14.94 16.82
C LYS A 142 0.40 -15.01 17.50
N GLN A 143 -0.52 -14.08 17.26
CA GLN A 143 -1.83 -14.11 17.85
C GLN A 143 -2.68 -15.29 17.36
N GLU A 144 -2.60 -15.63 16.07
CA GLU A 144 -3.34 -16.79 15.54
C GLU A 144 -2.80 -18.13 16.05
N PHE A 145 -1.56 -18.19 16.47
CA PHE A 145 -0.93 -19.43 16.99
C PHE A 145 -1.06 -19.58 18.52
N ASP A 146 -1.38 -18.50 19.23
CA ASP A 146 -1.55 -18.51 20.69
C ASP A 146 -3.01 -18.80 21.11
N GLU A 147 -3.96 -18.90 20.16
CA GLU A 147 -5.36 -19.35 20.37
C GLU A 147 -5.52 -20.85 20.04
#